data_e96ce9b5da66668996c42955f0b7a10c
#
_entry.id   e96ce9b5da66668996c42955f0b7a10c
#
_cell.length_a   1.000
_cell.length_b   1.000
_cell.length_c   1.000
_cell.angle_alpha   90.00
_cell.angle_beta   90.00
_cell.angle_gamma   90.00
#
_symmetry.space_group_name_H-M   'P 1'
#
loop_
_entity.id
_entity.type
_entity.pdbx_description
1 polymer ?
#
loop_
_entity_poly.entity_id
_entity_poly.type
_entity_poly.pdbx_seq_one_letter_code
_entity_poly.pdbx_strand_id
1 'polypeptide(L)'
;MALLHDCRNRVGVNGARAFRVLVALAVLVVGGVLAASALATGRSETNLRALNHQVFAAVNRFRAAHGLGRLRDSTGLDRSARQHSLEMGRLGYFAHNSANGAQFWQRIQHYYPRSGGGSWLVGENLLWASPRVSAGQAMSMWIASPEHLRNLMDPRWRQFGVSAVRVAHAPGVYQGLRVTIITTDFGARG
;
A
#
# COMPACT_ATOMS: atom_id res chain seq x y z
N MET A 1 -13.50 1.28 -15.02
CA MET A 1 -13.24 -0.17 -14.97
C MET A 1 -12.23 -0.40 -13.87
N ALA A 2 -12.67 -0.90 -12.71
CA ALA A 2 -11.80 -1.19 -11.57
C ALA A 2 -11.20 -2.57 -11.79
N LEU A 3 -9.88 -2.65 -11.94
CA LEU A 3 -9.16 -3.91 -12.04
C LEU A 3 -8.84 -4.38 -10.61
N LEU A 4 -9.53 -5.44 -10.20
CA LEU A 4 -9.19 -6.22 -9.01
C LEU A 4 -7.97 -7.08 -9.37
N HIS A 5 -6.81 -6.81 -8.76
CA HIS A 5 -5.68 -7.74 -8.80
C HIS A 5 -5.64 -8.55 -7.52
N ASP A 6 -5.92 -9.84 -7.69
CA ASP A 6 -5.81 -10.88 -6.67
C ASP A 6 -4.33 -11.25 -6.50
N CYS A 7 -3.79 -11.11 -5.29
CA CYS A 7 -2.43 -11.53 -4.97
C CYS A 7 -2.37 -13.04 -4.78
N ARG A 8 -2.32 -13.81 -5.86
CA ARG A 8 -1.90 -15.22 -5.80
C ARG A 8 -0.43 -15.35 -6.13
N ASN A 9 0.30 -15.85 -5.16
CA ASN A 9 1.69 -16.29 -5.29
C ASN A 9 1.82 -17.37 -6.37
N ARG A 10 2.51 -17.08 -7.49
CA ARG A 10 3.07 -18.11 -8.37
C ARG A 10 4.54 -17.83 -8.61
N VAL A 11 5.35 -18.65 -7.97
CA VAL A 11 6.78 -18.82 -8.32
C VAL A 11 6.85 -19.67 -9.60
N GLY A 12 7.42 -19.12 -10.63
CA GLY A 12 7.76 -19.84 -11.86
C GLY A 12 9.22 -19.61 -12.21
N VAL A 13 10.05 -20.61 -11.97
CA VAL A 13 11.47 -20.65 -12.36
C VAL A 13 11.57 -21.34 -13.70
N ASN A 14 12.30 -20.78 -14.64
CA ASN A 14 13.07 -21.40 -15.75
C ASN A 14 13.34 -20.31 -16.78
N GLY A 15 14.50 -20.16 -17.37
CA GLY A 15 15.65 -20.97 -17.62
C GLY A 15 16.54 -20.22 -18.62
N ALA A 16 17.81 -20.34 -18.44
CA ALA A 16 18.88 -19.69 -19.19
C ALA A 16 18.86 -19.96 -20.70
N ARG A 17 19.34 -18.99 -21.50
CA ARG A 17 20.25 -19.24 -22.62
C ARG A 17 21.01 -18.00 -23.03
N ALA A 18 22.31 -18.10 -22.96
CA ALA A 18 23.30 -17.13 -23.39
C ALA A 18 23.34 -17.01 -24.92
N PHE A 19 23.56 -15.80 -25.45
CA PHE A 19 24.10 -15.58 -26.77
C PHE A 19 25.14 -14.46 -26.71
N ARG A 20 26.41 -14.83 -26.90
CA ARG A 20 27.52 -13.90 -27.09
C ARG A 20 27.54 -13.47 -28.54
N VAL A 21 27.60 -12.18 -28.81
CA VAL A 21 28.21 -11.66 -30.04
C VAL A 21 29.04 -10.44 -29.67
N LEU A 22 30.35 -10.59 -29.88
CA LEU A 22 31.33 -9.52 -29.87
C LEU A 22 31.29 -8.80 -31.23
N VAL A 23 31.15 -7.48 -31.22
CA VAL A 23 31.68 -6.62 -32.28
C VAL A 23 32.24 -5.36 -31.65
N ALA A 24 33.56 -5.23 -31.76
CA ALA A 24 34.28 -4.02 -31.44
C ALA A 24 34.23 -3.04 -32.61
N LEU A 25 33.86 -1.79 -32.36
CA LEU A 25 34.24 -0.69 -33.24
C LEU A 25 34.47 0.56 -32.38
N ALA A 26 35.72 1.01 -32.38
CA ALA A 26 36.15 2.26 -31.82
C ALA A 26 35.73 3.44 -32.72
N VAL A 27 35.08 4.43 -32.21
CA VAL A 27 34.98 5.77 -32.80
C VAL A 27 35.15 6.81 -31.71
N LEU A 28 36.23 7.57 -31.83
CA LEU A 28 36.46 8.83 -31.13
C LEU A 28 35.39 9.84 -31.50
N VAL A 29 34.72 10.45 -30.52
CA VAL A 29 34.01 11.73 -30.72
C VAL A 29 34.17 12.61 -29.49
N VAL A 30 34.80 13.67 -29.76
CA VAL A 30 34.87 15.02 -29.20
C VAL A 30 33.70 15.43 -28.28
N GLY A 31 34.07 16.09 -27.20
CA GLY A 31 33.24 16.58 -26.11
C GLY A 31 32.02 17.38 -26.50
N GLY A 32 31.02 17.14 -25.74
CA GLY A 32 29.84 17.97 -25.54
C GLY A 32 29.20 17.54 -24.22
N VAL A 33 29.56 18.24 -23.14
CA VAL A 33 28.86 18.08 -21.88
C VAL A 33 27.48 18.71 -22.05
N LEU A 34 26.55 17.96 -22.60
CA LEU A 34 25.14 18.23 -22.42
C LEU A 34 24.78 17.74 -21.03
N ALA A 35 24.80 18.66 -20.07
CA ALA A 35 24.11 18.47 -18.81
C ALA A 35 22.62 18.22 -19.15
N ALA A 36 22.27 16.96 -19.30
CA ALA A 36 20.89 16.53 -19.26
C ALA A 36 20.39 16.86 -17.84
N SER A 37 19.82 18.04 -17.68
CA SER A 37 18.97 18.36 -16.55
C SER A 37 17.86 17.31 -16.59
N ALA A 38 18.04 16.22 -15.83
CA ALA A 38 16.97 15.33 -15.48
C ALA A 38 15.96 16.19 -14.73
N LEU A 39 14.97 16.69 -15.47
CA LEU A 39 13.73 17.16 -14.89
C LEU A 39 13.19 15.95 -14.13
N ALA A 40 13.54 15.86 -12.85
CA ALA A 40 12.82 15.04 -11.90
C ALA A 40 11.40 15.56 -11.94
N THR A 41 10.58 14.98 -12.80
CA THR A 41 9.14 15.17 -12.77
C THR A 41 8.73 14.67 -11.40
N GLY A 42 8.70 15.61 -10.45
CA GLY A 42 8.35 15.35 -9.06
C GLY A 42 7.01 14.63 -9.04
N ARG A 43 7.02 13.33 -8.72
CA ARG A 43 5.79 12.57 -8.53
C ARG A 43 5.02 13.29 -7.46
N SER A 44 3.97 14.01 -7.86
CA SER A 44 3.13 14.72 -6.90
C SER A 44 2.35 13.67 -6.09
N GLU A 45 2.71 13.55 -4.82
CA GLU A 45 2.04 12.69 -3.86
C GLU A 45 1.17 13.56 -2.95
N THR A 46 -0.09 13.19 -2.84
CA THR A 46 -1.04 13.93 -2.01
C THR A 46 -1.65 13.02 -0.96
N ASN A 47 -1.49 13.36 0.30
CA ASN A 47 -2.24 12.72 1.39
C ASN A 47 -3.70 13.16 1.34
N LEU A 48 -4.61 12.22 1.28
CA LEU A 48 -6.04 12.45 1.15
C LEU A 48 -6.73 12.43 2.52
N ARG A 49 -6.46 13.39 3.38
CA ARG A 49 -6.98 13.45 4.76
C ARG A 49 -8.50 13.28 4.84
N ALA A 50 -9.24 13.96 3.97
CA ALA A 50 -10.71 13.82 3.95
C ALA A 50 -11.15 12.37 3.65
N LEU A 51 -10.47 11.69 2.73
CA LEU A 51 -10.74 10.28 2.44
C LEU A 51 -10.38 9.38 3.63
N ASN A 52 -9.27 9.65 4.33
CA ASN A 52 -8.91 8.92 5.55
C ASN A 52 -10.05 8.97 6.59
N HIS A 53 -10.57 10.17 6.89
CA HIS A 53 -11.68 10.34 7.81
C HIS A 53 -12.96 9.64 7.33
N GLN A 54 -13.25 9.68 6.04
CA GLN A 54 -14.42 9.00 5.47
C GLN A 54 -14.29 7.48 5.57
N VAL A 55 -13.10 6.91 5.28
CA VAL A 55 -12.82 5.46 5.41
C VAL A 55 -12.92 5.05 6.88
N PHE A 56 -12.29 5.81 7.79
CA PHE A 56 -12.38 5.54 9.23
C PHE A 56 -13.83 5.48 9.71
N ALA A 57 -14.64 6.47 9.33
CA ALA A 57 -16.05 6.51 9.67
C ALA A 57 -16.85 5.36 9.04
N ALA A 58 -16.54 5.00 7.78
CA ALA A 58 -17.22 3.92 7.07
C ALA A 58 -16.96 2.55 7.71
N VAL A 59 -15.69 2.26 8.08
CA VAL A 59 -15.32 1.04 8.79
C VAL A 59 -16.07 0.96 10.13
N ASN A 60 -16.11 2.03 10.89
CA ASN A 60 -16.82 2.03 12.17
C ASN A 60 -18.34 1.91 12.04
N ARG A 61 -18.95 2.49 10.99
CA ARG A 61 -20.39 2.26 10.69
C ARG A 61 -20.65 0.80 10.31
N PHE A 62 -19.80 0.22 9.46
CA PHE A 62 -19.90 -1.19 9.08
C PHE A 62 -19.83 -2.10 10.31
N ARG A 63 -18.84 -1.90 11.18
CA ARG A 63 -18.67 -2.68 12.40
C ARG A 63 -19.88 -2.55 13.34
N ALA A 64 -20.40 -1.33 13.54
CA ALA A 64 -21.58 -1.09 14.35
C ALA A 64 -22.82 -1.81 13.81
N ALA A 65 -23.01 -1.83 12.48
CA ALA A 65 -24.11 -2.54 11.83
C ALA A 65 -24.02 -4.08 12.00
N HIS A 66 -22.83 -4.59 12.35
CA HIS A 66 -22.59 -6.01 12.61
C HIS A 66 -22.41 -6.34 14.12
N GLY A 67 -22.80 -5.44 15.01
CA GLY A 67 -22.72 -5.65 16.47
C GLY A 67 -21.28 -5.65 17.03
N LEU A 68 -20.30 -5.14 16.26
CA LEU A 68 -18.89 -5.13 16.66
C LEU A 68 -18.51 -3.81 17.34
N GLY A 69 -17.56 -3.88 18.26
CA GLY A 69 -17.03 -2.69 18.92
C GLY A 69 -16.40 -1.70 17.94
N ARG A 70 -16.63 -0.40 18.18
CA ARG A 70 -15.98 0.67 17.42
C ARG A 70 -14.46 0.67 17.67
N LEU A 71 -13.72 0.94 16.62
CA LEU A 71 -12.27 1.09 16.68
C LEU A 71 -11.91 2.54 17.02
N ARG A 72 -10.89 2.71 17.87
CA ARG A 72 -10.30 4.01 18.17
C ARG A 72 -9.21 4.33 17.15
N ASP A 73 -9.06 5.60 16.84
CA ASP A 73 -7.96 6.08 16.02
C ASP A 73 -6.60 5.84 16.69
N SER A 74 -5.59 5.55 15.89
CA SER A 74 -4.22 5.35 16.34
C SER A 74 -3.22 6.01 15.41
N THR A 75 -2.62 7.10 15.88
CA THR A 75 -1.56 7.80 15.14
C THR A 75 -0.39 6.87 14.75
N GLY A 76 -0.08 5.85 15.55
CA GLY A 76 0.94 4.87 15.22
C GLY A 76 0.55 4.04 13.99
N LEU A 77 -0.68 3.53 13.97
CA LEU A 77 -1.21 2.78 12.82
C LEU A 77 -1.37 3.66 11.57
N ASP A 78 -1.77 4.93 11.72
CA ASP A 78 -1.82 5.89 10.60
C ASP A 78 -0.44 6.11 9.97
N ARG A 79 0.61 6.25 10.80
CA ARG A 79 1.99 6.42 10.33
C ARG A 79 2.47 5.18 9.58
N SER A 80 2.19 3.99 10.08
CA SER A 80 2.51 2.72 9.42
C SER A 80 1.80 2.61 8.08
N ALA A 81 0.49 2.83 8.06
CA ALA A 81 -0.32 2.82 6.84
C ALA A 81 0.17 3.86 5.81
N ARG A 82 0.56 5.06 6.27
CA ARG A 82 1.06 6.12 5.41
C ARG A 82 2.40 5.77 4.78
N GLN A 83 3.34 5.25 5.57
CA GLN A 83 4.62 4.79 5.03
C GLN A 83 4.39 3.79 3.91
N HIS A 84 3.54 2.80 4.14
CA HIS A 84 3.32 1.72 3.18
C HIS A 84 2.62 2.19 1.90
N SER A 85 1.56 2.99 2.01
CA SER A 85 0.89 3.55 0.83
C SER A 85 1.84 4.38 -0.03
N LEU A 86 2.72 5.18 0.58
CA LEU A 86 3.73 5.97 -0.13
C LEU A 86 4.79 5.07 -0.77
N GLU A 87 5.29 4.06 -0.06
CA GLU A 87 6.29 3.13 -0.56
C GLU A 87 5.78 2.36 -1.78
N MET A 88 4.58 1.77 -1.69
CA MET A 88 3.93 1.11 -2.81
C MET A 88 3.79 2.03 -4.04
N GLY A 89 3.33 3.25 -3.83
CA GLY A 89 3.13 4.21 -4.92
C GLY A 89 4.43 4.69 -5.56
N ARG A 90 5.50 4.84 -4.80
CA ARG A 90 6.82 5.30 -5.27
C ARG A 90 7.57 4.20 -6.02
N LEU A 91 7.55 2.99 -5.47
CA LEU A 91 8.34 1.87 -5.97
C LEU A 91 7.59 0.99 -6.96
N GLY A 92 6.27 1.18 -7.10
CA GLY A 92 5.49 0.52 -8.14
C GLY A 92 5.17 -0.95 -7.84
N TYR A 93 4.96 -1.31 -6.58
CA TYR A 93 4.53 -2.64 -6.18
C TYR A 93 3.21 -2.57 -5.39
N PHE A 94 2.52 -3.71 -5.27
CA PHE A 94 1.32 -3.84 -4.45
C PHE A 94 1.36 -5.17 -3.70
N ALA A 95 1.72 -5.12 -2.43
CA ALA A 95 1.86 -6.28 -1.55
C ALA A 95 1.80 -5.85 -0.08
N HIS A 96 1.50 -6.76 0.83
CA HIS A 96 1.53 -6.52 2.27
C HIS A 96 2.94 -6.28 2.81
N ASN A 97 3.92 -7.02 2.31
CA ASN A 97 5.33 -6.86 2.72
C ASN A 97 5.93 -5.57 2.13
N SER A 98 6.83 -4.96 2.87
CA SER A 98 7.61 -3.80 2.42
C SER A 98 8.58 -4.19 1.28
N ALA A 99 9.02 -3.22 0.50
CA ALA A 99 9.89 -3.45 -0.66
C ALA A 99 11.23 -4.15 -0.32
N ASN A 100 11.71 -3.98 0.89
CA ASN A 100 12.92 -4.67 1.40
C ASN A 100 12.67 -6.11 1.89
N GLY A 101 11.45 -6.65 1.69
CA GLY A 101 11.05 -7.99 2.12
C GLY A 101 10.56 -8.07 3.58
N ALA A 102 10.63 -7.00 4.35
CA ALA A 102 10.13 -7.00 5.72
C ALA A 102 8.63 -7.29 5.76
N GLN A 103 8.21 -8.17 6.65
CA GLN A 103 6.81 -8.53 6.84
C GLN A 103 5.99 -7.33 7.31
N PHE A 104 4.71 -7.25 6.92
CA PHE A 104 3.84 -6.11 7.25
C PHE A 104 3.78 -5.81 8.75
N TRP A 105 3.76 -6.85 9.59
CA TRP A 105 3.72 -6.69 11.03
C TRP A 105 4.99 -6.05 11.61
N GLN A 106 6.16 -6.21 10.98
CA GLN A 106 7.41 -5.56 11.41
C GLN A 106 7.34 -4.04 11.20
N ARG A 107 6.77 -3.60 10.05
CA ARG A 107 6.47 -2.19 9.81
C ARG A 107 5.51 -1.64 10.86
N ILE A 108 4.40 -2.35 11.10
CA ILE A 108 3.41 -1.93 12.09
C ILE A 108 4.05 -1.87 13.48
N GLN A 109 4.85 -2.85 13.87
CA GLN A 109 5.52 -2.89 15.19
C GLN A 109 6.43 -1.67 15.41
N HIS A 110 7.08 -1.14 14.38
CA HIS A 110 7.91 0.05 14.48
C HIS A 110 7.10 1.28 14.94
N TYR A 111 5.87 1.44 14.45
CA TYR A 111 5.01 2.59 14.77
C TYR A 111 3.99 2.32 15.88
N TYR A 112 3.66 1.07 16.07
CA TYR A 112 2.68 0.59 17.02
C TYR A 112 3.28 -0.58 17.83
N PRO A 113 4.28 -0.28 18.67
CA PRO A 113 5.01 -1.30 19.43
C PRO A 113 4.12 -2.02 20.43
N ARG A 114 4.57 -3.18 20.86
CA ARG A 114 3.95 -3.93 21.98
C ARG A 114 3.96 -3.07 23.24
N SER A 115 2.92 -3.17 24.06
CA SER A 115 2.87 -2.53 25.38
C SER A 115 3.21 -3.57 26.42
N GLY A 116 4.41 -3.48 27.01
CA GLY A 116 4.84 -4.43 28.04
C GLY A 116 4.81 -5.89 27.59
N GLY A 117 4.45 -6.80 28.50
CA GLY A 117 4.33 -8.25 28.27
C GLY A 117 2.95 -8.70 27.77
N GLY A 118 2.06 -7.77 27.41
CA GLY A 118 0.69 -8.07 27.01
C GLY A 118 0.52 -8.63 25.61
N SER A 119 -0.72 -8.89 25.25
CA SER A 119 -1.09 -9.34 23.91
C SER A 119 -0.84 -8.25 22.85
N TRP A 120 -0.45 -8.66 21.65
CA TRP A 120 -0.28 -7.78 20.51
C TRP A 120 -0.78 -8.49 19.25
N LEU A 121 -1.73 -7.89 18.58
CA LEU A 121 -2.35 -8.40 17.37
C LEU A 121 -2.43 -7.28 16.36
N VAL A 122 -2.09 -7.56 15.11
CA VAL A 122 -2.19 -6.60 14.00
C VAL A 122 -2.70 -7.27 12.73
N GLY A 123 -3.34 -6.49 11.89
CA GLY A 123 -3.82 -6.89 10.58
C GLY A 123 -3.79 -5.72 9.61
N GLU A 124 -3.89 -6.01 8.33
CA GLU A 124 -3.83 -5.00 7.29
C GLU A 124 -4.82 -5.31 6.15
N ASN A 125 -5.48 -4.27 5.62
CA ASN A 125 -6.15 -4.33 4.33
C ASN A 125 -5.53 -3.31 3.38
N LEU A 126 -5.35 -3.72 2.14
CA LEU A 126 -4.82 -2.89 1.07
C LEU A 126 -5.86 -2.69 -0.03
N LEU A 127 -5.75 -1.57 -0.72
CA LEU A 127 -6.56 -1.25 -1.89
C LEU A 127 -5.83 -0.25 -2.77
N TRP A 128 -5.95 -0.39 -4.07
CA TRP A 128 -5.68 0.70 -4.99
C TRP A 128 -6.75 0.80 -6.08
N ALA A 129 -6.93 1.98 -6.63
CA ALA A 129 -7.81 2.24 -7.76
C ALA A 129 -7.30 3.41 -8.59
N SER A 130 -7.67 3.45 -9.86
CA SER A 130 -7.34 4.54 -10.79
C SER A 130 -8.62 5.18 -11.32
N PRO A 131 -8.66 6.50 -11.44
CA PRO A 131 -7.75 7.48 -10.83
C PRO A 131 -8.11 7.80 -9.37
N ARG A 132 -9.30 7.42 -8.93
CA ARG A 132 -9.89 7.77 -7.62
C ARG A 132 -10.73 6.62 -7.08
N VAL A 133 -10.93 6.62 -5.77
CA VAL A 133 -11.85 5.76 -5.07
C VAL A 133 -12.50 6.56 -3.94
N SER A 134 -13.78 6.38 -3.71
CA SER A 134 -14.48 6.89 -2.54
C SER A 134 -14.41 5.89 -1.38
N ALA A 135 -14.72 6.34 -0.16
CA ALA A 135 -14.79 5.44 0.99
C ALA A 135 -15.85 4.35 0.82
N GLY A 136 -16.99 4.66 0.19
CA GLY A 136 -18.03 3.66 -0.11
C GLY A 136 -17.54 2.59 -1.08
N GLN A 137 -16.85 2.99 -2.16
CA GLN A 137 -16.26 2.03 -3.11
C GLN A 137 -15.18 1.17 -2.44
N ALA A 138 -14.31 1.77 -1.61
CA ALA A 138 -13.30 1.03 -0.85
C ALA A 138 -13.94 -0.03 0.04
N MET A 139 -14.98 0.32 0.79
CA MET A 139 -15.74 -0.63 1.61
C MET A 139 -16.36 -1.73 0.78
N SER A 140 -17.00 -1.41 -0.35
CA SER A 140 -17.59 -2.43 -1.24
C SER A 140 -16.55 -3.42 -1.76
N MET A 141 -15.36 -2.94 -2.14
CA MET A 141 -14.26 -3.80 -2.61
C MET A 141 -13.74 -4.72 -1.49
N TRP A 142 -13.55 -4.21 -0.28
CA TRP A 142 -13.11 -5.03 0.86
C TRP A 142 -14.17 -6.02 1.31
N ILE A 143 -15.45 -5.65 1.29
CA ILE A 143 -16.56 -6.56 1.64
C ILE A 143 -16.69 -7.69 0.62
N ALA A 144 -16.42 -7.42 -0.65
CA ALA A 144 -16.45 -8.43 -1.72
C ALA A 144 -15.27 -9.43 -1.66
N SER A 145 -14.22 -9.14 -0.88
CA SER A 145 -13.06 -10.01 -0.70
C SER A 145 -13.14 -10.72 0.67
N PRO A 146 -13.22 -12.06 0.70
CA PRO A 146 -13.34 -12.79 1.97
C PRO A 146 -12.22 -12.51 2.98
N GLU A 147 -11.00 -12.27 2.51
CA GLU A 147 -9.85 -11.98 3.37
C GLU A 147 -9.94 -10.60 4.00
N HIS A 148 -10.26 -9.58 3.21
CA HIS A 148 -10.44 -8.23 3.72
C HIS A 148 -11.67 -8.12 4.62
N LEU A 149 -12.77 -8.80 4.26
CA LEU A 149 -13.98 -8.85 5.09
C LEU A 149 -13.68 -9.48 6.46
N ARG A 150 -12.87 -10.54 6.50
CA ARG A 150 -12.46 -11.16 7.76
C ARG A 150 -11.76 -10.16 8.69
N ASN A 151 -10.89 -9.30 8.17
CA ASN A 151 -10.28 -8.24 8.96
C ASN A 151 -11.31 -7.20 9.42
N LEU A 152 -12.24 -6.79 8.56
CA LEU A 152 -13.30 -5.84 8.97
C LEU A 152 -14.18 -6.40 10.09
N MET A 153 -14.40 -7.71 10.10
CA MET A 153 -15.30 -8.42 11.03
C MET A 153 -14.62 -8.93 12.31
N ASP A 154 -13.29 -8.89 12.43
CA ASP A 154 -12.60 -9.45 13.59
C ASP A 154 -12.95 -8.67 14.87
N PRO A 155 -13.56 -9.31 15.88
CA PRO A 155 -14.01 -8.65 17.11
C PRO A 155 -12.86 -8.26 18.05
N ARG A 156 -11.65 -8.77 17.80
CA ARG A 156 -10.47 -8.53 18.64
C ARG A 156 -9.87 -7.16 18.46
N TRP A 157 -10.09 -6.51 17.30
CA TRP A 157 -9.54 -5.19 17.06
C TRP A 157 -10.03 -4.13 18.06
N ARG A 158 -9.13 -3.22 18.42
CA ARG A 158 -9.39 -2.09 19.32
C ARG A 158 -9.04 -0.76 18.71
N GLN A 159 -8.04 -0.74 17.84
CA GLN A 159 -7.50 0.46 17.23
C GLN A 159 -7.35 0.28 15.70
N PHE A 160 -7.33 1.39 15.01
CA PHE A 160 -7.33 1.43 13.55
C PHE A 160 -6.57 2.65 13.07
N GLY A 161 -5.80 2.48 12.02
CA GLY A 161 -5.16 3.56 11.28
C GLY A 161 -5.45 3.43 9.80
N VAL A 162 -5.52 4.56 9.10
CA VAL A 162 -5.77 4.59 7.67
C VAL A 162 -4.97 5.67 6.98
N SER A 163 -4.41 5.34 5.82
CA SER A 163 -3.80 6.32 4.94
C SER A 163 -4.18 6.07 3.49
N ALA A 164 -4.78 7.07 2.89
CA ALA A 164 -5.02 7.16 1.46
C ALA A 164 -4.05 8.19 0.85
N VAL A 165 -3.32 7.78 -0.17
CA VAL A 165 -2.42 8.64 -0.92
C VAL A 165 -2.77 8.61 -2.39
N ARG A 166 -2.59 9.74 -3.08
CA ARG A 166 -2.67 9.83 -4.53
C ARG A 166 -1.28 9.98 -5.10
N VAL A 167 -0.96 9.18 -6.09
CA VAL A 167 0.31 9.22 -6.80
C VAL A 167 0.01 9.43 -8.29
N ALA A 168 0.59 10.50 -8.86
CA ALA A 168 0.54 10.71 -10.29
C ALA A 168 1.66 9.89 -10.95
N HIS A 169 1.35 9.22 -12.06
CA HIS A 169 2.32 8.42 -12.82
C HIS A 169 3.02 7.34 -11.98
N ALA A 170 2.25 6.59 -11.19
CA ALA A 170 2.78 5.52 -10.36
C ALA A 170 3.38 4.40 -11.24
N PRO A 171 4.63 3.97 -10.98
CA PRO A 171 5.34 3.01 -11.83
C PRO A 171 4.90 1.55 -11.58
N GLY A 172 5.61 0.62 -12.20
CA GLY A 172 5.50 -0.82 -11.95
C GLY A 172 4.09 -1.37 -12.19
N VAL A 173 3.52 -2.02 -11.19
CA VAL A 173 2.17 -2.64 -11.29
C VAL A 173 1.06 -1.63 -11.62
N TYR A 174 1.30 -0.34 -11.41
CA TYR A 174 0.35 0.73 -11.71
C TYR A 174 0.46 1.30 -13.13
N GLN A 175 1.46 0.87 -13.91
CA GLN A 175 1.60 1.18 -15.35
C GLN A 175 1.62 2.68 -15.68
N GLY A 176 2.17 3.53 -14.81
CA GLY A 176 2.21 4.98 -15.01
C GLY A 176 0.88 5.69 -14.76
N LEU A 177 -0.15 4.99 -14.31
CA LEU A 177 -1.46 5.57 -14.03
C LEU A 177 -1.42 6.53 -12.84
N ARG A 178 -2.38 7.45 -12.82
CA ARG A 178 -2.73 8.16 -11.59
C ARG A 178 -3.53 7.22 -10.71
N VAL A 179 -3.05 6.94 -9.49
CA VAL A 179 -3.70 5.99 -8.60
C VAL A 179 -3.99 6.60 -7.23
N THR A 180 -5.01 6.09 -6.58
CA THR A 180 -5.25 6.24 -5.14
C THR A 180 -4.97 4.91 -4.49
N ILE A 181 -4.05 4.89 -3.51
CA ILE A 181 -3.66 3.71 -2.75
C ILE A 181 -4.12 3.92 -1.32
N ILE A 182 -4.78 2.93 -0.73
CA ILE A 182 -5.26 2.97 0.65
C ILE A 182 -4.67 1.77 1.39
N THR A 183 -4.00 2.05 2.49
CA THR A 183 -3.61 1.07 3.51
C THR A 183 -4.42 1.31 4.76
N THR A 184 -4.91 0.23 5.37
CA THR A 184 -5.57 0.27 6.67
C THR A 184 -4.92 -0.74 7.59
N ASP A 185 -4.43 -0.27 8.73
CA ASP A 185 -3.80 -1.08 9.75
C ASP A 185 -4.74 -1.22 10.95
N PHE A 186 -4.97 -2.46 11.38
CA PHE A 186 -5.75 -2.81 12.57
C PHE A 186 -4.80 -3.19 13.70
N GLY A 187 -5.19 -2.90 14.92
CA GLY A 187 -4.38 -3.25 16.09
C GLY A 187 -5.20 -3.52 17.34
N ALA A 188 -4.66 -4.42 18.17
CA ALA A 188 -5.04 -4.60 19.55
C ALA A 188 -3.78 -4.87 20.38
N ARG A 189 -3.66 -4.21 21.50
CA ARG A 189 -2.59 -4.42 22.48
C ARG A 189 -3.13 -4.19 23.90
N GLY A 190 -2.74 -5.06 24.81
CA GLY A 190 -3.07 -5.01 26.22
C GLY A 190 -1.83 -4.85 27.08
#